data_3855d20c4f2681284ba657f97688af09
#
_entry.id   3855d20c4f2681284ba657f97688af09
#
_cell.length_a   1.000
_cell.length_b   1.000
_cell.length_c   1.000
_cell.angle_alpha   90.00
_cell.angle_beta   90.00
_cell.angle_gamma   90.00
#
_symmetry.space_group_name_H-M   'P 1'
#
loop_
_entity.id
_entity.type
_entity.pdbx_description
1 polymer ?
#
loop_
_entity_poly.entity_id
_entity_poly.type
_entity_poly.pdbx_seq_one_letter_code
_entity_poly.pdbx_strand_id
1 'polypeptide(L)'
;MNIRISTESLSGSSENLLWSGALYGLKRLQEFDHQLFFLSDDLSRQQQQLLENEKITSVKTLPDAIDLQIIAEKNDLEALDNNGSEIETAPDWIALSNKICFPTRKASRERTTAETDISITVNLDGSGQSNVSTGLDFFDHMLEQIARHGLIDLDISCDGDLEVDEHHTIEDVAITLGTTIDDALGNKIGIQRYGFALPMDETLATVALDFSGRPYLEFDGSFSRDMVGDFPTEMVEHFFYSLAINLQATLHIAVDGKNDHHQIEGCFKGFARCLRAAVSRNERNLNVLPTTKNLL
;
A
#
# COMPACT_ATOMS: atom_id res chain seq x y z
N MET A 1 -8.89 13.37 -11.53
CA MET A 1 -7.96 14.49 -11.84
C MET A 1 -8.19 14.99 -13.25
N ASN A 2 -7.97 16.27 -13.48
CA ASN A 2 -7.91 16.90 -14.80
C ASN A 2 -6.45 16.85 -15.28
N ILE A 3 -6.19 16.06 -16.31
CA ILE A 3 -4.83 15.83 -16.83
C ILE A 3 -4.66 16.50 -18.17
N ARG A 4 -3.77 17.48 -18.26
CA ARG A 4 -3.31 18.06 -19.53
C ARG A 4 -2.23 17.17 -20.14
N ILE A 5 -2.34 16.90 -21.43
CA ILE A 5 -1.36 16.09 -22.15
C ILE A 5 -0.76 16.93 -23.26
N SER A 6 0.56 17.06 -23.30
CA SER A 6 1.27 17.75 -24.37
C SER A 6 1.30 16.89 -25.63
N THR A 7 1.31 17.52 -26.80
CA THR A 7 1.38 16.82 -28.08
C THR A 7 2.71 16.10 -28.29
N GLU A 8 3.79 16.61 -27.72
CA GLU A 8 5.11 15.99 -27.78
C GLU A 8 5.11 14.65 -27.04
N SER A 9 4.34 14.53 -25.93
CA SER A 9 4.21 13.27 -25.20
C SER A 9 3.40 12.20 -25.94
N LEU A 10 2.59 12.62 -26.93
CA LEU A 10 1.86 11.70 -27.81
C LEU A 10 2.65 11.27 -29.04
N SER A 11 3.57 12.12 -29.51
CA SER A 11 4.31 11.94 -30.75
C SER A 11 5.70 11.41 -30.41
N GLY A 12 5.97 10.15 -30.65
CA GLY A 12 7.34 9.65 -30.59
C GLY A 12 8.26 10.38 -31.61
N SER A 13 9.38 9.78 -31.94
CA SER A 13 10.39 10.31 -32.89
C SER A 13 9.89 10.53 -34.33
N SER A 14 8.62 10.25 -34.65
CA SER A 14 7.97 10.51 -35.94
C SER A 14 6.70 11.34 -35.75
N GLU A 15 6.64 12.49 -36.37
CA GLU A 15 5.56 13.50 -36.26
C GLU A 15 4.12 13.02 -36.53
N ASN A 16 3.91 11.82 -37.06
CA ASN A 16 2.59 11.33 -37.47
C ASN A 16 2.11 10.06 -36.75
N LEU A 17 2.90 9.49 -35.85
CA LEU A 17 2.56 8.28 -35.11
C LEU A 17 2.48 8.57 -33.63
N LEU A 18 1.54 7.92 -32.95
CA LEU A 18 1.51 7.96 -31.50
C LEU A 18 2.68 7.15 -30.93
N TRP A 19 3.21 7.61 -29.81
CA TRP A 19 4.23 6.91 -29.06
C TRP A 19 3.71 5.51 -28.65
N SER A 20 4.62 4.53 -28.62
CA SER A 20 4.24 3.17 -28.24
C SER A 20 3.56 3.15 -26.88
N GLY A 21 2.40 2.51 -26.81
CA GLY A 21 1.60 2.43 -25.58
C GLY A 21 0.75 3.67 -25.26
N ALA A 22 0.83 4.77 -26.04
CA ALA A 22 0.07 5.99 -25.74
C ALA A 22 -1.44 5.75 -25.67
N LEU A 23 -2.04 5.07 -26.65
CA LEU A 23 -3.47 4.74 -26.59
C LEU A 23 -3.85 3.89 -25.41
N TYR A 24 -3.00 2.93 -25.05
CA TYR A 24 -3.22 2.10 -23.86
C TYR A 24 -3.17 2.96 -22.59
N GLY A 25 -2.14 3.77 -22.42
CA GLY A 25 -1.99 4.65 -21.26
C GLY A 25 -3.13 5.64 -21.12
N LEU A 26 -3.55 6.28 -22.21
CA LEU A 26 -4.68 7.21 -22.22
C LEU A 26 -6.00 6.53 -21.83
N LYS A 27 -6.29 5.35 -22.37
CA LYS A 27 -7.48 4.58 -21.98
C LYS A 27 -7.43 4.20 -20.52
N ARG A 28 -6.27 3.76 -20.04
CA ARG A 28 -6.10 3.40 -18.63
C ARG A 28 -6.37 4.58 -17.69
N LEU A 29 -5.86 5.77 -18.02
CA LEU A 29 -6.17 7.00 -17.27
C LEU A 29 -7.67 7.29 -17.26
N GLN A 30 -8.38 7.12 -18.40
CA GLN A 30 -9.84 7.29 -18.45
C GLN A 30 -10.61 6.25 -17.65
N GLU A 31 -10.17 4.97 -17.64
CA GLU A 31 -10.74 3.91 -16.83
C GLU A 31 -10.64 4.19 -15.33
N PHE A 32 -9.67 5.03 -14.91
CA PHE A 32 -9.50 5.52 -13.55
C PHE A 32 -10.18 6.88 -13.29
N ASP A 33 -11.18 7.23 -14.10
CA ASP A 33 -11.97 8.46 -13.97
C ASP A 33 -11.13 9.75 -14.07
N HIS A 34 -9.97 9.69 -14.75
CA HIS A 34 -9.22 10.89 -15.07
C HIS A 34 -9.77 11.56 -16.34
N GLN A 35 -9.93 12.87 -16.29
CA GLN A 35 -10.35 13.66 -17.46
C GLN A 35 -9.12 14.13 -18.22
N LEU A 36 -9.02 13.78 -19.50
CA LEU A 36 -7.87 14.06 -20.35
C LEU A 36 -8.15 15.26 -21.24
N PHE A 37 -7.20 16.19 -21.32
CA PHE A 37 -7.31 17.41 -22.09
C PHE A 37 -6.13 17.56 -23.04
N PHE A 38 -6.45 17.70 -24.32
CA PHE A 38 -5.51 17.98 -25.41
C PHE A 38 -5.97 19.25 -26.13
N LEU A 39 -5.04 20.11 -26.52
CA LEU A 39 -5.37 21.20 -27.41
C LEU A 39 -5.49 20.67 -28.84
N SER A 40 -6.66 20.85 -29.47
CA SER A 40 -6.95 20.34 -30.81
C SER A 40 -6.05 20.92 -31.86
N ASP A 41 -5.61 22.17 -31.69
CA ASP A 41 -4.80 22.90 -32.67
C ASP A 41 -3.34 22.39 -32.72
N ASP A 42 -2.92 21.65 -31.69
CA ASP A 42 -1.57 21.08 -31.58
C ASP A 42 -1.48 19.66 -32.21
N LEU A 43 -2.62 19.03 -32.53
CA LEU A 43 -2.69 17.67 -33.06
C LEU A 43 -2.77 17.64 -34.59
N SER A 44 -2.03 16.74 -35.22
CA SER A 44 -2.21 16.42 -36.63
C SER A 44 -3.59 15.79 -36.87
N ARG A 45 -4.13 15.91 -38.09
CA ARG A 45 -5.41 15.30 -38.47
C ARG A 45 -5.44 13.79 -38.26
N GLN A 46 -4.31 13.13 -38.45
CA GLN A 46 -4.20 11.68 -38.25
C GLN A 46 -4.25 11.30 -36.76
N GLN A 47 -3.61 12.07 -35.89
CA GLN A 47 -3.68 11.88 -34.44
C GLN A 47 -5.10 12.14 -33.93
N GLN A 48 -5.74 13.22 -34.36
CA GLN A 48 -7.14 13.51 -34.00
C GLN A 48 -8.05 12.34 -34.37
N GLN A 49 -7.96 11.83 -35.61
CA GLN A 49 -8.76 10.71 -36.08
C GLN A 49 -8.51 9.42 -35.22
N LEU A 50 -7.26 9.15 -34.85
CA LEU A 50 -6.93 8.00 -34.01
C LEU A 50 -7.54 8.14 -32.59
N LEU A 51 -7.43 9.31 -31.97
CA LEU A 51 -7.99 9.59 -30.66
C LEU A 51 -9.53 9.52 -30.68
N GLU A 52 -10.17 10.10 -31.68
CA GLU A 52 -11.63 10.06 -31.88
C GLU A 52 -12.16 8.62 -32.04
N ASN A 53 -11.48 7.80 -32.85
CA ASN A 53 -11.84 6.38 -33.02
C ASN A 53 -11.82 5.60 -31.69
N GLU A 54 -10.96 6.02 -30.76
CA GLU A 54 -10.83 5.44 -29.44
C GLU A 54 -11.69 6.16 -28.38
N LYS A 55 -12.55 7.09 -28.80
CA LYS A 55 -13.42 7.90 -27.93
C LYS A 55 -12.66 8.81 -26.96
N ILE A 56 -11.46 9.23 -27.35
CA ILE A 56 -10.65 10.20 -26.60
C ILE A 56 -10.81 11.54 -27.31
N THR A 57 -11.43 12.51 -26.64
CA THR A 57 -11.78 13.80 -27.23
C THR A 57 -10.74 14.87 -26.94
N SER A 58 -10.36 15.66 -27.96
CA SER A 58 -9.57 16.87 -27.77
C SER A 58 -10.47 18.08 -27.46
N VAL A 59 -9.91 19.09 -26.82
CA VAL A 59 -10.62 20.31 -26.44
C VAL A 59 -9.99 21.53 -27.13
N LYS A 60 -10.80 22.59 -27.34
CA LYS A 60 -10.28 23.86 -27.89
C LYS A 60 -9.70 24.76 -26.80
N THR A 61 -10.17 24.62 -25.57
CA THR A 61 -9.73 25.39 -24.41
C THR A 61 -9.54 24.45 -23.22
N LEU A 62 -8.46 24.67 -22.47
CA LEU A 62 -8.21 23.92 -21.24
C LEU A 62 -9.18 24.38 -20.14
N PRO A 63 -9.54 23.52 -19.20
CA PRO A 63 -10.26 23.90 -17.99
C PRO A 63 -9.42 24.85 -17.11
N ASP A 64 -10.09 25.62 -16.23
CA ASP A 64 -9.43 26.58 -15.34
C ASP A 64 -8.48 25.89 -14.33
N ALA A 65 -8.75 24.63 -13.97
CA ALA A 65 -7.93 23.85 -13.07
C ALA A 65 -7.39 22.59 -13.76
N ILE A 66 -6.08 22.48 -13.83
CA ILE A 66 -5.35 21.29 -14.25
C ILE A 66 -4.63 20.74 -13.01
N ASP A 67 -4.86 19.47 -12.70
CA ASP A 67 -4.25 18.79 -11.55
C ASP A 67 -2.87 18.23 -11.90
N LEU A 68 -2.71 17.75 -13.14
CA LEU A 68 -1.50 17.09 -13.62
C LEU A 68 -1.24 17.46 -15.08
N GLN A 69 0.03 17.62 -15.43
CA GLN A 69 0.46 17.80 -16.82
C GLN A 69 1.44 16.70 -17.23
N ILE A 70 1.19 16.02 -18.35
CA ILE A 70 2.10 15.03 -18.92
C ILE A 70 2.85 15.68 -20.10
N ILE A 71 4.17 15.65 -20.04
CA ILE A 71 5.09 16.16 -21.06
C ILE A 71 6.08 15.08 -21.50
N ALA A 72 6.77 15.31 -22.60
CA ALA A 72 7.94 14.53 -23.00
C ALA A 72 9.21 15.33 -22.71
N GLU A 73 10.13 14.73 -22.01
CA GLU A 73 11.46 15.30 -21.75
C GLU A 73 12.53 14.30 -22.20
N LYS A 74 13.30 14.66 -23.26
CA LYS A 74 14.32 13.80 -23.90
C LYS A 74 13.73 12.48 -24.40
N ASN A 75 13.87 11.39 -23.66
CA ASN A 75 13.40 10.05 -24.02
C ASN A 75 12.35 9.49 -23.05
N ASP A 76 11.98 10.28 -22.04
CA ASP A 76 11.07 9.88 -20.97
C ASP A 76 9.79 10.72 -21.01
N LEU A 77 8.75 10.23 -20.36
CA LEU A 77 7.53 10.94 -20.08
C LEU A 77 7.54 11.41 -18.64
N GLU A 78 7.21 12.65 -18.39
CA GLU A 78 7.15 13.25 -17.07
C GLU A 78 5.72 13.68 -16.75
N ALA A 79 5.29 13.41 -15.52
CA ALA A 79 4.07 13.95 -14.94
C ALA A 79 4.45 15.05 -13.96
N LEU A 80 3.93 16.25 -14.20
CA LEU A 80 4.17 17.45 -13.40
C LEU A 80 2.89 17.85 -12.66
N ASP A 81 3.02 18.34 -11.42
CA ASP A 81 1.92 18.94 -10.67
C ASP A 81 1.48 20.29 -11.27
N ASN A 82 0.48 20.91 -10.63
CA ASN A 82 -0.04 22.23 -11.04
C ASN A 82 0.97 23.38 -10.86
N ASN A 83 2.07 23.16 -10.14
CA ASN A 83 3.16 24.13 -9.95
C ASN A 83 4.34 23.86 -10.90
N GLY A 84 4.26 22.80 -11.72
CA GLY A 84 5.32 22.37 -12.64
C GLY A 84 6.43 21.56 -11.96
N SER A 85 6.19 21.02 -10.75
CA SER A 85 7.13 20.12 -10.10
C SER A 85 6.93 18.71 -10.60
N GLU A 86 8.03 18.00 -10.85
CA GLU A 86 7.99 16.59 -11.25
C GLU A 86 7.42 15.72 -10.13
N ILE A 87 6.41 14.92 -10.48
CA ILE A 87 5.81 13.93 -9.58
C ILE A 87 6.30 12.53 -9.95
N GLU A 88 6.29 12.21 -11.27
CA GLU A 88 6.65 10.89 -11.78
C GLU A 88 7.33 10.99 -13.13
N THR A 89 8.31 10.12 -13.37
CA THR A 89 8.98 9.93 -14.67
C THR A 89 8.92 8.47 -15.09
N ALA A 90 8.72 8.22 -16.38
CA ALA A 90 8.67 6.86 -16.91
C ALA A 90 9.13 6.80 -18.38
N PRO A 91 9.72 5.67 -18.82
CA PRO A 91 10.26 5.51 -20.18
C PRO A 91 9.16 5.40 -21.27
N ASP A 92 7.93 5.13 -20.88
CA ASP A 92 6.81 4.97 -21.80
C ASP A 92 5.45 5.23 -21.14
N TRP A 93 4.41 5.30 -21.99
CA TRP A 93 3.04 5.54 -21.55
C TRP A 93 2.44 4.45 -20.66
N ILE A 94 2.86 3.20 -20.84
CA ILE A 94 2.36 2.08 -20.03
C ILE A 94 2.87 2.25 -18.60
N ALA A 95 4.17 2.50 -18.46
CA ALA A 95 4.80 2.69 -17.16
C ALA A 95 4.26 3.95 -16.47
N LEU A 96 4.15 5.08 -17.18
CA LEU A 96 3.65 6.34 -16.59
C LEU A 96 2.19 6.23 -16.14
N SER A 97 1.32 5.69 -17.00
CA SER A 97 -0.10 5.53 -16.64
C SER A 97 -0.29 4.58 -15.45
N ASN A 98 0.55 3.54 -15.34
CA ASN A 98 0.54 2.66 -14.17
C ASN A 98 0.92 3.41 -12.90
N LYS A 99 1.96 4.23 -12.92
CA LYS A 99 2.39 5.03 -11.77
C LYS A 99 1.33 6.04 -11.34
N ILE A 100 0.68 6.71 -12.30
CA ILE A 100 -0.40 7.67 -12.02
C ILE A 100 -1.65 6.95 -11.46
N CYS A 101 -2.05 5.82 -12.05
CA CYS A 101 -3.22 5.06 -11.62
C CYS A 101 -2.98 4.27 -10.33
N PHE A 102 -1.73 3.86 -10.09
CA PHE A 102 -1.31 3.08 -8.92
C PHE A 102 -0.13 3.74 -8.23
N PRO A 103 -0.33 4.88 -7.58
CA PRO A 103 0.74 5.50 -6.81
C PRO A 103 1.22 4.53 -5.72
N THR A 104 2.50 4.62 -5.39
CA THR A 104 3.10 3.82 -4.32
C THR A 104 2.35 4.08 -3.01
N ARG A 105 1.91 3.01 -2.36
CA ARG A 105 1.18 3.08 -1.09
C ARG A 105 2.17 3.12 0.06
N LYS A 106 2.60 4.33 0.38
CA LYS A 106 3.57 4.60 1.44
C LYS A 106 3.02 5.63 2.42
N ALA A 107 3.20 5.37 3.70
CA ALA A 107 2.86 6.32 4.77
C ALA A 107 3.94 6.31 5.85
N SER A 108 4.04 7.41 6.56
CA SER A 108 4.92 7.57 7.74
C SER A 108 4.14 8.23 8.86
N ARG A 109 4.38 7.77 10.08
CA ARG A 109 3.74 8.31 11.28
C ARG A 109 4.75 8.40 12.43
N GLU A 110 4.67 9.51 13.15
CA GLU A 110 5.35 9.71 14.41
C GLU A 110 4.30 9.72 15.54
N ARG A 111 4.63 9.13 16.69
CA ARG A 111 3.80 9.14 17.89
C ARG A 111 4.70 9.25 19.11
N THR A 112 4.53 10.32 19.85
CA THR A 112 5.25 10.59 21.10
C THR A 112 4.25 10.65 22.25
N THR A 113 4.51 9.88 23.30
CA THR A 113 3.77 9.90 24.57
C THR A 113 4.70 10.25 25.73
N ALA A 114 4.28 10.05 26.97
CA ALA A 114 5.16 10.13 28.11
C ALA A 114 6.02 8.85 28.28
N GLU A 115 5.66 7.78 27.59
CA GLU A 115 6.17 6.42 27.75
C GLU A 115 6.98 5.95 26.54
N THR A 116 6.65 6.45 25.34
CA THR A 116 7.27 6.00 24.09
C THR A 116 7.49 7.17 23.11
N ASP A 117 8.56 7.09 22.31
CA ASP A 117 8.78 7.93 21.12
C ASP A 117 8.99 7.03 19.92
N ILE A 118 8.05 7.11 18.95
CA ILE A 118 7.94 6.14 17.86
C ILE A 118 7.92 6.84 16.51
N SER A 119 8.67 6.29 15.57
CA SER A 119 8.59 6.63 14.14
C SER A 119 8.42 5.35 13.34
N ILE A 120 7.38 5.29 12.50
CA ILE A 120 7.11 4.17 11.61
C ILE A 120 6.89 4.65 10.18
N THR A 121 7.57 4.01 9.23
CA THR A 121 7.32 4.14 7.79
C THR A 121 6.96 2.78 7.21
N VAL A 122 5.85 2.74 6.45
CA VAL A 122 5.37 1.55 5.75
C VAL A 122 5.32 1.82 4.25
N ASN A 123 5.81 0.89 3.44
CA ASN A 123 5.59 0.84 2.00
C ASN A 123 4.94 -0.49 1.63
N LEU A 124 3.63 -0.48 1.29
CA LEU A 124 2.86 -1.68 0.96
C LEU A 124 3.24 -2.28 -0.40
N ASP A 125 3.89 -1.51 -1.26
CA ASP A 125 4.38 -1.94 -2.58
C ASP A 125 5.90 -2.21 -2.56
N GLY A 126 6.43 -2.57 -1.37
CA GLY A 126 7.84 -2.83 -1.11
C GLY A 126 8.34 -4.20 -1.56
N SER A 127 9.53 -4.54 -1.12
CA SER A 127 10.23 -5.79 -1.45
C SER A 127 10.52 -6.68 -0.24
N GLY A 128 10.07 -6.29 0.96
CA GLY A 128 10.29 -6.98 2.22
C GLY A 128 11.59 -6.57 2.91
N GLN A 129 12.01 -5.32 2.72
CA GLN A 129 13.12 -4.73 3.47
C GLN A 129 12.62 -4.28 4.84
N SER A 130 13.47 -4.42 5.85
CA SER A 130 13.17 -3.98 7.21
C SER A 130 14.36 -3.30 7.86
N ASN A 131 14.06 -2.28 8.66
CA ASN A 131 14.98 -1.66 9.60
C ASN A 131 14.17 -1.44 10.88
N VAL A 132 14.34 -2.31 11.88
CA VAL A 132 13.50 -2.33 13.08
C VAL A 132 14.38 -2.23 14.31
N SER A 133 13.99 -1.35 15.22
CA SER A 133 14.66 -1.16 16.51
C SER A 133 13.65 -0.71 17.57
N THR A 134 13.22 -1.62 18.42
CA THR A 134 12.32 -1.34 19.55
C THR A 134 12.97 -1.50 20.91
N GLY A 135 14.20 -2.05 20.94
CA GLY A 135 14.89 -2.40 22.16
C GLY A 135 14.52 -3.80 22.71
N LEU A 136 13.63 -4.54 22.02
CA LEU A 136 13.22 -5.91 22.34
C LEU A 136 13.60 -6.82 21.16
N ASP A 137 14.68 -7.59 21.30
CA ASP A 137 15.28 -8.36 20.20
C ASP A 137 14.29 -9.36 19.57
N PHE A 138 13.50 -10.04 20.38
CA PHE A 138 12.50 -10.98 19.87
C PHE A 138 11.35 -10.27 19.17
N PHE A 139 10.90 -9.13 19.68
CA PHE A 139 9.85 -8.33 19.04
C PHE A 139 10.32 -7.75 17.71
N ASP A 140 11.54 -7.23 17.64
CA ASP A 140 12.16 -6.78 16.40
C ASP A 140 12.14 -7.88 15.35
N HIS A 141 12.56 -9.11 15.74
CA HIS A 141 12.50 -10.27 14.87
C HIS A 141 11.07 -10.59 14.38
N MET A 142 10.04 -10.43 15.23
CA MET A 142 8.65 -10.64 14.83
C MET A 142 8.16 -9.57 13.85
N LEU A 143 8.52 -8.32 14.02
CA LEU A 143 8.20 -7.23 13.09
C LEU A 143 8.90 -7.41 11.73
N GLU A 144 10.15 -7.89 11.73
CA GLU A 144 10.85 -8.27 10.50
C GLU A 144 10.14 -9.40 9.73
N GLN A 145 9.47 -10.37 10.44
CA GLN A 145 8.64 -11.37 9.76
C GLN A 145 7.48 -10.72 9.01
N ILE A 146 6.87 -9.65 9.57
CA ILE A 146 5.80 -8.91 8.88
C ILE A 146 6.34 -8.32 7.57
N ALA A 147 7.48 -7.64 7.60
CA ALA A 147 8.09 -7.09 6.40
C ALA A 147 8.41 -8.17 5.36
N ARG A 148 9.18 -9.17 5.77
CA ARG A 148 9.72 -10.21 4.88
C ARG A 148 8.64 -11.04 4.20
N HIS A 149 7.66 -11.52 4.96
CA HIS A 149 6.60 -12.38 4.45
C HIS A 149 5.43 -11.61 3.84
N GLY A 150 5.23 -10.35 4.30
CA GLY A 150 4.30 -9.39 3.71
C GLY A 150 4.74 -8.83 2.37
N LEU A 151 6.04 -8.89 2.04
CA LEU A 151 6.67 -8.16 0.93
C LEU A 151 6.34 -6.66 1.00
N ILE A 152 6.34 -6.12 2.20
CA ILE A 152 6.22 -4.69 2.48
C ILE A 152 7.55 -4.20 3.04
N ASP A 153 7.90 -2.93 2.83
CA ASP A 153 9.06 -2.38 3.50
C ASP A 153 8.63 -1.70 4.80
N LEU A 154 9.37 -1.96 5.88
CA LEU A 154 9.14 -1.40 7.21
C LEU A 154 10.40 -0.72 7.74
N ASP A 155 10.24 0.51 8.21
CA ASP A 155 11.23 1.23 9.01
C ASP A 155 10.56 1.60 10.34
N ILE A 156 11.03 1.03 11.45
CA ILE A 156 10.44 1.17 12.78
C ILE A 156 11.53 1.53 13.77
N SER A 157 11.36 2.66 14.46
CA SER A 157 12.16 3.06 15.60
C SER A 157 11.24 3.35 16.78
N CYS A 158 11.53 2.77 17.91
CA CYS A 158 10.83 3.03 19.18
C CYS A 158 11.86 3.21 20.29
N ASP A 159 11.76 4.29 21.04
CA ASP A 159 12.42 4.52 22.32
C ASP A 159 11.33 4.51 23.40
N GLY A 160 11.21 3.40 24.13
CA GLY A 160 10.19 3.15 25.14
C GLY A 160 10.78 3.02 26.54
N ASP A 161 9.92 3.11 27.56
CA ASP A 161 10.26 3.05 28.98
C ASP A 161 10.47 1.59 29.47
N LEU A 162 11.35 0.83 28.79
CA LEU A 162 11.64 -0.58 29.07
C LEU A 162 12.12 -0.86 30.49
N GLU A 163 12.54 0.15 31.23
CA GLU A 163 12.83 0.04 32.67
C GLU A 163 11.55 -0.17 33.53
N VAL A 164 10.36 0.11 32.97
CA VAL A 164 9.06 -0.17 33.57
C VAL A 164 8.65 -1.60 33.22
N ASP A 165 8.34 -1.84 31.96
CA ASP A 165 8.13 -3.15 31.33
C ASP A 165 8.07 -3.01 29.79
N GLU A 166 7.74 -4.09 29.07
CA GLU A 166 7.66 -4.15 27.62
C GLU A 166 6.29 -3.68 27.08
N HIS A 167 5.29 -3.54 27.91
CA HIS A 167 3.88 -3.37 27.54
C HIS A 167 3.68 -2.13 26.64
N HIS A 168 4.13 -0.95 27.14
CA HIS A 168 3.93 0.31 26.43
C HIS A 168 4.60 0.29 25.05
N THR A 169 5.82 -0.26 24.97
CA THR A 169 6.55 -0.39 23.70
C THR A 169 5.78 -1.26 22.71
N ILE A 170 5.31 -2.45 23.12
CA ILE A 170 4.64 -3.40 22.22
C ILE A 170 3.28 -2.85 21.79
N GLU A 171 2.47 -2.32 22.72
CA GLU A 171 1.16 -1.75 22.42
C GLU A 171 1.26 -0.54 21.49
N ASP A 172 2.12 0.43 21.83
CA ASP A 172 2.24 1.67 21.07
C ASP A 172 2.82 1.45 19.67
N VAL A 173 3.75 0.51 19.50
CA VAL A 173 4.22 0.08 18.17
C VAL A 173 3.07 -0.56 17.39
N ALA A 174 2.25 -1.42 18.00
CA ALA A 174 1.10 -2.04 17.32
C ALA A 174 0.07 -1.00 16.87
N ILE A 175 -0.26 -0.03 17.72
CA ILE A 175 -1.17 1.08 17.43
C ILE A 175 -0.64 1.91 16.25
N THR A 176 0.62 2.30 16.31
CA THR A 176 1.25 3.14 15.30
C THR A 176 1.39 2.39 13.97
N LEU A 177 1.79 1.12 13.99
CA LEU A 177 1.90 0.28 12.80
C LEU A 177 0.55 0.07 12.13
N GLY A 178 -0.50 -0.27 12.90
CA GLY A 178 -1.84 -0.46 12.38
C GLY A 178 -2.36 0.80 11.69
N THR A 179 -2.22 1.95 12.34
CA THR A 179 -2.63 3.25 11.79
C THR A 179 -1.83 3.60 10.53
N THR A 180 -0.50 3.36 10.52
CA THR A 180 0.35 3.66 9.35
C THR A 180 0.00 2.78 8.15
N ILE A 181 -0.34 1.50 8.37
CA ILE A 181 -0.83 0.61 7.31
C ILE A 181 -2.17 1.11 6.76
N ASP A 182 -3.11 1.52 7.62
CA ASP A 182 -4.40 2.05 7.18
C ASP A 182 -4.24 3.35 6.38
N ASP A 183 -3.37 4.25 6.81
CA ASP A 183 -3.01 5.47 6.07
C ASP A 183 -2.44 5.13 4.68
N ALA A 184 -1.54 4.13 4.59
CA ALA A 184 -0.95 3.70 3.33
C ALA A 184 -1.96 3.02 2.40
N LEU A 185 -2.97 2.33 2.93
CA LEU A 185 -4.07 1.74 2.15
C LEU A 185 -4.96 2.79 1.51
N GLY A 186 -5.11 3.95 2.12
CA GLY A 186 -5.91 5.06 1.62
C GLY A 186 -7.37 4.66 1.37
N ASN A 187 -7.85 4.87 0.16
CA ASN A 187 -9.25 4.60 -0.22
C ASN A 187 -9.59 3.13 -0.42
N LYS A 188 -8.64 2.22 -0.29
CA LYS A 188 -8.79 0.76 -0.43
C LYS A 188 -9.34 0.28 -1.79
N ILE A 189 -9.28 1.12 -2.81
CA ILE A 189 -9.73 0.76 -4.16
C ILE A 189 -8.76 -0.26 -4.78
N GLY A 190 -9.30 -1.30 -5.42
CA GLY A 190 -8.53 -2.31 -6.16
C GLY A 190 -7.83 -3.36 -5.31
N ILE A 191 -7.90 -3.30 -3.98
CA ILE A 191 -7.29 -4.34 -3.11
C ILE A 191 -8.10 -5.64 -3.13
N GLN A 192 -7.47 -6.76 -2.75
CA GLN A 192 -8.16 -8.04 -2.60
C GLN A 192 -9.02 -8.09 -1.34
N ARG A 193 -8.73 -7.26 -0.36
CA ARG A 193 -9.42 -7.13 0.93
C ARG A 193 -9.23 -8.29 1.89
N TYR A 194 -9.18 -9.55 1.41
CA TYR A 194 -9.12 -10.76 2.23
C TYR A 194 -7.80 -11.51 2.08
N GLY A 195 -7.37 -12.20 3.15
CA GLY A 195 -6.18 -13.05 3.15
C GLY A 195 -6.25 -14.19 4.18
N PHE A 196 -5.47 -15.27 3.97
CA PHE A 196 -5.52 -16.53 4.74
C PHE A 196 -4.15 -17.23 4.90
N ALA A 197 -3.90 -17.90 5.95
CA ALA A 197 -3.18 -18.91 6.66
C ALA A 197 -1.79 -19.52 6.51
N LEU A 198 -1.13 -20.12 7.56
CA LEU A 198 0.21 -20.69 7.44
C LEU A 198 0.54 -21.82 8.42
N PRO A 199 1.17 -22.98 8.01
CA PRO A 199 1.86 -23.93 8.89
C PRO A 199 3.32 -23.55 9.12
N MET A 200 3.87 -23.91 10.30
CA MET A 200 5.27 -23.80 10.67
C MET A 200 5.69 -25.02 11.52
N ASP A 201 6.38 -25.97 10.92
CA ASP A 201 6.77 -27.25 11.51
C ASP A 201 5.59 -27.96 12.21
N GLU A 202 5.67 -28.14 13.54
CA GLU A 202 4.60 -28.74 14.35
C GLU A 202 3.49 -27.75 14.72
N THR A 203 3.63 -26.49 14.34
CA THR A 203 2.67 -25.42 14.63
C THR A 203 1.81 -25.12 13.41
N LEU A 204 0.52 -24.96 13.62
CA LEU A 204 -0.42 -24.45 12.63
C LEU A 204 -1.00 -23.13 13.11
N ALA A 205 -0.68 -22.04 12.43
CA ALA A 205 -1.36 -20.77 12.59
C ALA A 205 -2.39 -20.59 11.45
N THR A 206 -3.65 -20.43 11.78
CA THR A 206 -4.71 -20.08 10.87
C THR A 206 -5.06 -18.62 11.06
N VAL A 207 -4.78 -17.79 10.05
CA VAL A 207 -5.03 -16.36 10.11
C VAL A 207 -6.00 -15.98 9.00
N ALA A 208 -6.99 -15.14 9.30
CA ALA A 208 -7.92 -14.56 8.34
C ALA A 208 -8.07 -13.06 8.60
N LEU A 209 -7.94 -12.26 7.54
CA LEU A 209 -7.99 -10.80 7.58
C LEU A 209 -9.06 -10.28 6.64
N ASP A 210 -9.85 -9.29 7.11
CA ASP A 210 -10.80 -8.52 6.30
C ASP A 210 -10.65 -7.02 6.61
N PHE A 211 -10.26 -6.22 5.65
CA PHE A 211 -10.31 -4.75 5.73
C PHE A 211 -11.76 -4.26 5.67
N SER A 212 -12.49 -4.57 6.71
CA SER A 212 -13.95 -4.37 6.79
C SER A 212 -14.39 -2.97 7.20
N GLY A 213 -13.47 -2.13 7.69
CA GLY A 213 -13.80 -0.90 8.42
C GLY A 213 -14.52 -1.16 9.76
N ARG A 214 -14.53 -2.40 10.22
CA ARG A 214 -15.11 -2.83 11.50
C ARG A 214 -14.06 -3.59 12.29
N PRO A 215 -13.30 -2.89 13.16
CA PRO A 215 -12.21 -3.47 13.90
C PRO A 215 -12.70 -4.56 14.87
N TYR A 216 -12.07 -5.71 14.81
CA TYR A 216 -12.35 -6.84 15.70
C TYR A 216 -11.18 -7.83 15.68
N LEU A 217 -10.79 -8.34 16.83
CA LEU A 217 -9.90 -9.49 16.95
C LEU A 217 -10.65 -10.69 17.55
N GLU A 218 -10.48 -11.87 16.94
CA GLU A 218 -10.71 -13.17 17.55
C GLU A 218 -9.38 -13.89 17.64
N PHE A 219 -8.93 -14.21 18.87
CA PHE A 219 -7.68 -14.91 19.12
C PHE A 219 -7.93 -16.21 19.87
N ASP A 220 -7.51 -17.33 19.26
CA ASP A 220 -7.58 -18.67 19.86
C ASP A 220 -6.18 -19.27 19.86
N GLY A 221 -5.51 -19.18 21.00
CA GLY A 221 -4.15 -19.67 21.22
C GLY A 221 -3.79 -19.67 22.68
N SER A 222 -2.86 -20.49 23.05
CA SER A 222 -2.33 -20.54 24.43
C SER A 222 -0.85 -20.86 24.42
N PHE A 223 -0.12 -20.21 25.30
CA PHE A 223 1.31 -20.36 25.45
C PHE A 223 1.63 -21.05 26.78
N SER A 224 2.66 -21.87 26.76
CA SER A 224 3.07 -22.64 27.96
C SER A 224 4.09 -21.89 28.81
N ARG A 225 4.75 -20.88 28.26
CA ARG A 225 5.79 -20.06 28.90
C ARG A 225 5.30 -18.64 29.05
N ASP A 226 5.70 -17.96 30.11
CA ASP A 226 5.36 -16.55 30.31
C ASP A 226 6.15 -15.63 29.35
N MET A 227 7.35 -16.06 28.95
CA MET A 227 8.27 -15.29 28.12
C MET A 227 8.88 -16.12 26.98
N VAL A 228 9.08 -15.51 25.82
CA VAL A 228 9.93 -16.01 24.73
C VAL A 228 10.96 -14.93 24.39
N GLY A 229 12.24 -15.19 24.70
CA GLY A 229 13.24 -14.13 24.68
C GLY A 229 12.90 -13.06 25.73
N ASP A 230 12.82 -11.84 25.30
CA ASP A 230 12.44 -10.63 26.03
C ASP A 230 10.98 -10.20 25.77
N PHE A 231 10.16 -11.11 25.21
CA PHE A 231 8.78 -10.83 24.82
C PHE A 231 7.80 -11.63 25.70
N PRO A 232 6.90 -10.96 26.46
CA PRO A 232 5.85 -11.63 27.22
C PRO A 232 4.82 -12.27 26.28
N THR A 233 4.47 -13.53 26.53
CA THR A 233 3.54 -14.26 25.65
C THR A 233 2.12 -13.71 25.69
N GLU A 234 1.71 -13.11 26.80
CA GLU A 234 0.41 -12.41 26.92
C GLU A 234 0.30 -11.22 25.96
N MET A 235 1.42 -10.61 25.58
CA MET A 235 1.45 -9.49 24.64
C MET A 235 1.18 -9.89 23.18
N VAL A 236 1.17 -11.18 22.86
CA VAL A 236 0.83 -11.64 21.49
C VAL A 236 -0.59 -11.25 21.14
N GLU A 237 -1.57 -11.63 21.95
CA GLU A 237 -2.97 -11.26 21.75
C GLU A 237 -3.15 -9.75 21.79
N HIS A 238 -2.52 -9.09 22.76
CA HIS A 238 -2.62 -7.63 22.92
C HIS A 238 -2.05 -6.86 21.72
N PHE A 239 -0.91 -7.29 21.17
CA PHE A 239 -0.34 -6.73 19.93
C PHE A 239 -1.34 -6.81 18.78
N PHE A 240 -1.88 -8.01 18.51
CA PHE A 240 -2.81 -8.18 17.40
C PHE A 240 -4.16 -7.47 17.63
N TYR A 241 -4.59 -7.32 18.87
CA TYR A 241 -5.76 -6.51 19.22
C TYR A 241 -5.52 -5.04 18.87
N SER A 242 -4.46 -4.46 19.40
CA SER A 242 -4.11 -3.05 19.16
C SER A 242 -3.88 -2.78 17.66
N LEU A 243 -3.22 -3.70 16.96
CA LEU A 243 -3.03 -3.65 15.53
C LEU A 243 -4.37 -3.69 14.77
N ALA A 244 -5.25 -4.63 15.04
CA ALA A 244 -6.52 -4.81 14.33
C ALA A 244 -7.46 -3.61 14.51
N ILE A 245 -7.52 -3.05 15.72
CA ILE A 245 -8.32 -1.86 16.04
C ILE A 245 -7.85 -0.67 15.20
N ASN A 246 -6.56 -0.41 15.15
CA ASN A 246 -5.99 0.75 14.47
C ASN A 246 -5.86 0.57 12.95
N LEU A 247 -5.77 -0.68 12.48
CA LEU A 247 -5.85 -1.07 11.07
C LEU A 247 -7.28 -1.04 10.51
N GLN A 248 -8.28 -0.81 11.35
CA GLN A 248 -9.70 -0.84 11.00
C GLN A 248 -10.10 -2.17 10.33
N ALA A 249 -9.55 -3.28 10.82
CA ALA A 249 -9.72 -4.59 10.22
C ALA A 249 -10.35 -5.61 11.17
N THR A 250 -11.06 -6.58 10.61
CA THR A 250 -11.44 -7.81 11.32
C THR A 250 -10.30 -8.81 11.14
N LEU A 251 -9.76 -9.33 12.24
CA LEU A 251 -8.66 -10.29 12.27
C LEU A 251 -9.05 -11.50 13.13
N HIS A 252 -8.91 -12.69 12.57
CA HIS A 252 -9.04 -13.96 13.29
C HIS A 252 -7.70 -14.68 13.25
N ILE A 253 -7.22 -15.11 14.41
CA ILE A 253 -5.99 -15.89 14.58
C ILE A 253 -6.33 -17.09 15.44
N ALA A 254 -6.05 -18.29 14.94
CA ALA A 254 -6.05 -19.51 15.72
C ALA A 254 -4.68 -20.17 15.60
N VAL A 255 -4.03 -20.54 16.70
CA VAL A 255 -2.72 -21.17 16.69
C VAL A 255 -2.67 -22.36 17.65
N ASP A 256 -2.15 -23.47 17.13
CA ASP A 256 -1.89 -24.68 17.88
C ASP A 256 -0.49 -25.20 17.57
N GLY A 257 0.27 -25.55 18.59
CA GLY A 257 1.66 -26.00 18.47
C GLY A 257 2.25 -26.42 19.81
N LYS A 258 3.49 -26.87 19.83
CA LYS A 258 4.20 -27.31 21.04
C LYS A 258 5.35 -26.38 21.44
N ASN A 259 5.78 -25.51 20.55
CA ASN A 259 6.86 -24.56 20.77
C ASN A 259 6.32 -23.14 20.69
N ASP A 260 6.31 -22.43 21.81
CA ASP A 260 5.76 -21.08 21.89
C ASP A 260 6.43 -20.09 20.94
N HIS A 261 7.75 -20.24 20.68
CA HIS A 261 8.44 -19.45 19.66
C HIS A 261 7.81 -19.68 18.28
N HIS A 262 7.62 -20.95 17.87
CA HIS A 262 7.00 -21.29 16.58
C HIS A 262 5.54 -20.82 16.50
N GLN A 263 4.80 -20.87 17.62
CA GLN A 263 3.42 -20.39 17.67
C GLN A 263 3.36 -18.87 17.45
N ILE A 264 4.18 -18.09 18.15
CA ILE A 264 4.24 -16.64 18.01
C ILE A 264 4.68 -16.27 16.59
N GLU A 265 5.80 -16.82 16.14
CA GLU A 265 6.31 -16.56 14.77
C GLU A 265 5.31 -17.00 13.69
N GLY A 266 4.57 -18.09 13.92
CA GLY A 266 3.47 -18.53 13.04
C GLY A 266 2.35 -17.51 12.94
N CYS A 267 1.96 -16.87 14.04
CA CYS A 267 0.97 -15.79 14.04
C CYS A 267 1.45 -14.58 13.21
N PHE A 268 2.67 -14.10 13.44
CA PHE A 268 3.23 -12.95 12.71
C PHE A 268 3.43 -13.22 11.22
N LYS A 269 3.97 -14.39 10.85
CA LYS A 269 4.10 -14.83 9.44
C LYS A 269 2.74 -15.04 8.78
N GLY A 270 1.79 -15.62 9.50
CA GLY A 270 0.41 -15.82 9.05
C GLY A 270 -0.25 -14.48 8.76
N PHE A 271 -0.18 -13.52 9.68
CA PHE A 271 -0.66 -12.16 9.48
C PHE A 271 0.01 -11.50 8.27
N ALA A 272 1.34 -11.56 8.16
CA ALA A 272 2.09 -10.99 7.04
C ALA A 272 1.64 -11.53 5.69
N ARG A 273 1.40 -12.84 5.58
CA ARG A 273 0.91 -13.50 4.36
C ARG A 273 -0.54 -13.08 4.03
N CYS A 274 -1.38 -12.95 5.05
CA CYS A 274 -2.74 -12.44 4.89
C CYS A 274 -2.74 -10.99 4.44
N LEU A 275 -1.94 -10.16 5.08
CA LEU A 275 -1.76 -8.76 4.71
C LEU A 275 -1.33 -8.63 3.24
N ARG A 276 -0.28 -9.35 2.82
CA ARG A 276 0.18 -9.37 1.43
C ARG A 276 -0.93 -9.72 0.44
N ALA A 277 -1.72 -10.76 0.74
CA ALA A 277 -2.82 -11.15 -0.12
C ALA A 277 -3.92 -10.07 -0.15
N ALA A 278 -4.28 -9.56 1.01
CA ALA A 278 -5.37 -8.59 1.17
C ALA A 278 -5.07 -7.24 0.52
N VAL A 279 -3.82 -6.75 0.61
CA VAL A 279 -3.41 -5.47 0.02
C VAL A 279 -3.09 -5.58 -1.47
N SER A 280 -2.91 -6.78 -2.01
CA SER A 280 -2.57 -6.95 -3.42
C SER A 280 -3.66 -6.39 -4.32
N ARG A 281 -3.26 -5.80 -5.46
CA ARG A 281 -4.16 -5.28 -6.47
C ARG A 281 -4.31 -6.28 -7.61
N ASN A 282 -5.51 -6.39 -8.17
CA ASN A 282 -5.79 -7.29 -9.27
C ASN A 282 -6.28 -6.49 -10.49
N GLU A 283 -5.71 -6.75 -11.67
CA GLU A 283 -6.02 -6.05 -12.92
C GLU A 283 -7.50 -6.10 -13.30
N ARG A 284 -8.26 -7.10 -12.82
CA ARG A 284 -9.69 -7.26 -13.14
C ARG A 284 -10.61 -6.30 -12.39
N ASN A 285 -10.16 -5.73 -11.27
CA ASN A 285 -10.98 -4.89 -10.37
C ASN A 285 -10.22 -3.68 -9.81
N LEU A 286 -9.27 -3.15 -10.59
CA LEU A 286 -8.43 -2.03 -10.17
C LEU A 286 -9.23 -0.78 -9.77
N ASN A 287 -10.41 -0.57 -10.38
CA ASN A 287 -11.29 0.58 -10.13
C ASN A 287 -12.48 0.24 -9.23
N VAL A 288 -12.48 -0.93 -8.61
CA VAL A 288 -13.64 -1.41 -7.85
C VAL A 288 -13.31 -1.38 -6.37
N LEU A 289 -14.11 -0.67 -5.59
CA LEU A 289 -14.11 -0.83 -4.15
C LEU A 289 -14.71 -2.21 -3.83
N PRO A 290 -14.00 -3.12 -3.13
CA PRO A 290 -14.43 -4.51 -2.94
C PRO A 290 -15.56 -4.64 -1.90
N THR A 291 -16.65 -3.93 -2.12
CA THR A 291 -17.84 -3.93 -1.27
C THR A 291 -19.09 -3.55 -2.07
N THR A 292 -20.22 -4.13 -1.73
CA THR A 292 -21.54 -3.75 -2.27
C THR A 292 -22.15 -2.54 -1.57
N LYS A 293 -21.53 -2.04 -0.48
CA LYS A 293 -22.02 -0.93 0.34
C LYS A 293 -21.46 0.43 -0.07
N ASN A 294 -20.53 0.47 -1.02
CA ASN A 294 -19.78 1.68 -1.42
C ASN A 294 -19.01 2.35 -0.27
N LEU A 295 -18.70 1.59 0.78
CA LEU A 295 -17.99 2.03 1.99
C LEU A 295 -17.18 0.85 2.56
N LEU A 296 -15.93 1.11 2.93
CA LEU A 296 -15.05 0.25 3.72
C LEU A 296 -14.38 1.04 4.83
#